data_5a7520f11a00fd10c39a0e66c1d90cbf
#
_entry.id   5a7520f11a00fd10c39a0e66c1d90cbf
#
_cell.length_a   1.000
_cell.length_b   1.000
_cell.length_c   1.000
_cell.angle_alpha   90.00
_cell.angle_beta   90.00
_cell.angle_gamma   90.00
#
_symmetry.space_group_name_H-M   'P 1'
#
loop_
_entity.id
_entity.type
_entity.pdbx_description
1 polymer ?
#
loop_
_entity_poly.entity_id
_entity_poly.type
_entity_poly.pdbx_seq_one_letter_code
_entity_poly.pdbx_strand_id
1 'polypeptide(L)'
;MHPPRGPVCVCHVLLVETDNGLVLVDAGFGVDDCADPKGRVGPVRFVTRPEFRAAETAAHQLDRLGFRREDVRHIVLTHLDTDHVGGAADFPRAQIHVTSAETVAAFGSPTRGERVRYARQQWVKDHEIVEHTPDGEAWRGFSAAKELDAVAPGIVLVSLPGHTRGHACVAVDAGHRWVLHCGDAFYHYGSVDGAHVPRTLWAMETAVAFNRKQMWDNHARLSELYRRAEPDVIIASAHDLLLFERAKNTAGPAAI
;
A
#
# COMPACT_ATOMS: atom_id res chain seq x y z
N MET A 1 26.41 14.16 -3.00
CA MET A 1 25.65 13.34 -2.04
C MET A 1 26.26 11.97 -2.02
N HIS A 2 26.61 11.43 -0.85
CA HIS A 2 27.05 10.03 -0.77
C HIS A 2 25.82 9.14 -0.86
N PRO A 3 25.85 8.02 -1.62
CA PRO A 3 24.74 7.07 -1.64
C PRO A 3 24.48 6.53 -0.23
N PRO A 4 23.23 6.25 0.13
CA PRO A 4 22.91 5.71 1.44
C PRO A 4 23.66 4.39 1.67
N ARG A 5 24.21 4.21 2.89
CA ARG A 5 24.98 3.01 3.27
C ARG A 5 24.06 1.86 3.73
N GLY A 6 23.06 1.49 2.95
CA GLY A 6 22.16 0.40 3.29
C GLY A 6 20.97 0.30 2.32
N PRO A 7 20.12 -0.72 2.48
CA PRO A 7 18.90 -0.80 1.69
C PRO A 7 18.02 0.43 1.95
N VAL A 8 17.62 1.10 0.89
CA VAL A 8 16.68 2.22 0.94
C VAL A 8 15.29 1.63 0.79
N CYS A 9 14.45 1.81 1.82
CA CYS A 9 13.02 1.61 1.69
C CYS A 9 12.37 2.92 1.23
N VAL A 10 11.43 2.80 0.32
CA VAL A 10 10.58 3.89 -0.17
C VAL A 10 9.17 3.66 0.32
N CYS A 11 8.26 4.59 0.11
CA CYS A 11 6.84 4.40 0.38
C CYS A 11 6.08 4.82 -0.88
N HIS A 12 5.80 3.84 -1.74
CA HIS A 12 5.10 4.08 -2.99
C HIS A 12 3.60 4.10 -2.77
N VAL A 13 2.94 5.00 -3.47
CA VAL A 13 1.50 5.01 -3.68
C VAL A 13 1.22 4.87 -5.17
N LEU A 14 0.06 4.38 -5.54
CA LEU A 14 -0.35 4.29 -6.93
C LEU A 14 -1.48 5.28 -7.19
N LEU A 15 -1.29 6.18 -8.15
CA LEU A 15 -2.33 7.07 -8.65
C LEU A 15 -2.99 6.45 -9.88
N VAL A 16 -4.31 6.40 -9.87
CA VAL A 16 -5.14 5.87 -10.96
C VAL A 16 -6.08 6.97 -11.43
N GLU A 17 -6.02 7.28 -12.71
CA GLU A 17 -6.99 8.15 -13.37
C GLU A 17 -8.20 7.34 -13.83
N THR A 18 -9.39 7.78 -13.50
CA THR A 18 -10.65 7.14 -13.89
C THR A 18 -11.64 8.16 -14.45
N ASP A 19 -12.69 7.70 -15.09
CA ASP A 19 -13.76 8.58 -15.62
C ASP A 19 -14.46 9.37 -14.50
N ASN A 20 -14.40 8.91 -13.25
CA ASN A 20 -15.09 9.50 -12.11
C ASN A 20 -14.19 10.31 -11.17
N GLY A 21 -12.93 10.54 -11.56
CA GLY A 21 -11.93 11.23 -10.76
C GLY A 21 -10.72 10.37 -10.46
N LEU A 22 -9.92 10.78 -9.49
CA LEU A 22 -8.69 10.10 -9.14
C LEU A 22 -8.91 9.09 -8.02
N VAL A 23 -8.20 7.97 -8.12
CA VAL A 23 -8.12 6.95 -7.08
C VAL A 23 -6.67 6.82 -6.64
N LEU A 24 -6.42 6.79 -5.33
CA LEU A 24 -5.12 6.41 -4.77
C LEU A 24 -5.18 4.98 -4.24
N VAL A 25 -4.11 4.23 -4.45
CA VAL A 25 -3.82 3.01 -3.69
C VAL A 25 -2.73 3.36 -2.68
N ASP A 26 -3.08 3.29 -1.42
CA ASP A 26 -2.37 3.88 -0.29
C ASP A 26 -2.19 5.41 -0.40
N ALA A 27 -1.81 6.05 0.68
CA ALA A 27 -1.68 7.51 0.73
C ALA A 27 -0.30 7.99 1.22
N GLY A 28 0.54 7.07 1.70
CA GLY A 28 1.84 7.42 2.26
C GLY A 28 1.74 8.18 3.58
N PHE A 29 2.82 8.86 3.96
CA PHE A 29 2.77 9.88 5.00
C PHE A 29 2.14 11.16 4.46
N GLY A 30 1.33 11.84 5.29
CA GLY A 30 0.67 13.09 4.95
C GLY A 30 1.51 14.34 5.25
N VAL A 31 0.99 15.47 4.82
CA VAL A 31 1.59 16.79 5.08
C VAL A 31 1.69 17.05 6.60
N ASP A 32 0.63 16.72 7.34
CA ASP A 32 0.61 16.88 8.80
C ASP A 32 1.58 15.92 9.51
N ASP A 33 1.81 14.72 8.98
CA ASP A 33 2.79 13.78 9.52
C ASP A 33 4.21 14.31 9.37
N CYS A 34 4.48 15.00 8.25
CA CYS A 34 5.75 15.68 8.02
C CYS A 34 5.93 16.90 8.94
N ALA A 35 4.84 17.61 9.26
CA ALA A 35 4.86 18.79 10.13
C ALA A 35 5.01 18.45 11.62
N ASP A 36 4.32 17.38 12.07
CA ASP A 36 4.39 16.89 13.46
C ASP A 36 4.56 15.37 13.54
N PRO A 37 5.73 14.82 13.20
CA PRO A 37 5.99 13.38 13.26
C PRO A 37 5.81 12.79 14.66
N LYS A 38 6.02 13.59 15.70
CA LYS A 38 5.90 13.13 17.09
C LYS A 38 4.45 12.92 17.47
N GLY A 39 3.60 13.89 17.20
CA GLY A 39 2.18 13.84 17.56
C GLY A 39 1.38 12.91 16.67
N ARG A 40 1.73 12.83 15.39
CA ARG A 40 0.97 12.09 14.36
C ARG A 40 1.40 10.63 14.24
N VAL A 41 2.70 10.36 14.06
CA VAL A 41 3.24 9.00 13.85
C VAL A 41 3.64 8.33 15.16
N GLY A 42 4.06 9.12 16.14
CA GLY A 42 4.39 8.60 17.46
C GLY A 42 5.69 7.78 17.50
N PRO A 43 5.79 6.76 18.40
CA PRO A 43 7.03 6.00 18.61
C PRO A 43 7.49 5.17 17.41
N VAL A 44 6.58 4.78 16.51
CA VAL A 44 6.90 3.97 15.31
C VAL A 44 7.99 4.63 14.45
N ARG A 45 8.04 5.99 14.41
CA ARG A 45 9.08 6.75 13.71
C ARG A 45 10.52 6.40 14.11
N PHE A 46 10.74 5.86 15.30
CA PHE A 46 12.09 5.44 15.74
C PHE A 46 12.50 4.08 15.19
N VAL A 47 11.52 3.26 14.82
CA VAL A 47 11.73 1.93 14.24
C VAL A 47 11.96 2.04 12.74
N THR A 48 11.06 2.71 12.03
CA THR A 48 11.10 2.85 10.57
C THR A 48 12.03 3.97 10.10
N ARG A 49 12.28 5.00 10.94
CA ARG A 49 13.15 6.16 10.68
C ARG A 49 12.87 6.86 9.35
N PRO A 50 11.63 7.22 9.06
CA PRO A 50 11.31 7.85 7.79
C PRO A 50 11.92 9.24 7.69
N GLU A 51 12.24 9.64 6.48
CA GLU A 51 12.59 11.01 6.14
C GLU A 51 11.30 11.78 5.84
N PHE A 52 10.77 12.50 6.82
CA PHE A 52 9.54 13.27 6.68
C PHE A 52 9.73 14.49 5.78
N ARG A 53 9.65 14.29 4.46
CA ARG A 53 9.79 15.34 3.46
C ARG A 53 8.44 15.68 2.86
N ALA A 54 7.90 16.85 3.21
CA ALA A 54 6.59 17.29 2.71
C ALA A 54 6.50 17.27 1.17
N ALA A 55 7.60 17.60 0.46
CA ALA A 55 7.63 17.56 -1.01
C ALA A 55 7.48 16.17 -1.63
N GLU A 56 7.62 15.10 -0.84
CA GLU A 56 7.47 13.71 -1.26
C GLU A 56 6.11 13.11 -0.91
N THR A 57 5.25 13.85 -0.19
CA THR A 57 3.87 13.41 0.09
C THR A 57 3.07 13.27 -1.20
N ALA A 58 2.11 12.35 -1.24
CA ALA A 58 1.21 12.17 -2.38
C ALA A 58 0.52 13.49 -2.77
N ALA A 59 0.07 14.27 -1.78
CA ALA A 59 -0.56 15.56 -2.01
C ALA A 59 0.32 16.54 -2.79
N HIS A 60 1.59 16.73 -2.38
CA HIS A 60 2.50 17.62 -3.11
C HIS A 60 2.92 17.07 -4.47
N GLN A 61 2.96 15.74 -4.63
CA GLN A 61 3.24 15.14 -5.94
C GLN A 61 2.07 15.34 -6.90
N LEU A 62 0.82 15.18 -6.45
CA LEU A 62 -0.37 15.48 -7.23
C LEU A 62 -0.38 16.96 -7.69
N ASP A 63 -0.12 17.88 -6.75
CA ASP A 63 -0.04 19.32 -7.06
C ASP A 63 0.98 19.61 -8.18
N ARG A 64 2.15 18.92 -8.15
CA ARG A 64 3.18 19.07 -9.22
C ARG A 64 2.78 18.46 -10.56
N LEU A 65 1.93 17.44 -10.55
CA LEU A 65 1.36 16.85 -11.76
C LEU A 65 0.20 17.66 -12.33
N GLY A 66 -0.24 18.71 -11.64
CA GLY A 66 -1.33 19.58 -12.05
C GLY A 66 -2.72 19.09 -11.67
N PHE A 67 -2.80 18.04 -10.83
CA PHE A 67 -4.07 17.57 -10.29
C PHE A 67 -4.44 18.33 -9.02
N ARG A 68 -5.73 18.38 -8.73
CA ARG A 68 -6.23 18.95 -7.48
C ARG A 68 -6.48 17.83 -6.47
N ARG A 69 -6.24 18.09 -5.19
CA ARG A 69 -6.47 17.12 -4.10
C ARG A 69 -7.94 16.73 -3.99
N GLU A 70 -8.85 17.65 -4.33
CA GLU A 70 -10.29 17.41 -4.34
C GLU A 70 -10.75 16.47 -5.46
N ASP A 71 -9.93 16.22 -6.47
CA ASP A 71 -10.23 15.30 -7.56
C ASP A 71 -9.96 13.84 -7.14
N VAL A 72 -9.24 13.60 -6.03
CA VAL A 72 -9.13 12.28 -5.40
C VAL A 72 -10.46 11.95 -4.73
N ARG A 73 -11.15 10.97 -5.28
CA ARG A 73 -12.48 10.53 -4.84
C ARG A 73 -12.44 9.29 -3.98
N HIS A 74 -11.45 8.46 -4.19
CA HIS A 74 -11.30 7.20 -3.48
C HIS A 74 -9.85 6.97 -3.09
N ILE A 75 -9.63 6.39 -1.91
CA ILE A 75 -8.33 5.87 -1.46
C ILE A 75 -8.56 4.43 -1.08
N VAL A 76 -7.93 3.49 -1.78
CA VAL A 76 -7.98 2.06 -1.47
C VAL A 76 -6.73 1.72 -0.67
N LEU A 77 -6.90 1.47 0.63
CA LEU A 77 -5.79 1.17 1.53
C LEU A 77 -5.50 -0.32 1.56
N THR A 78 -4.22 -0.66 1.39
CA THR A 78 -3.75 -2.04 1.58
C THR A 78 -3.88 -2.46 3.04
N HIS A 79 -3.60 -1.53 3.97
CA HIS A 79 -3.73 -1.68 5.41
C HIS A 79 -3.63 -0.30 6.11
N LEU A 80 -3.69 -0.28 7.45
CA LEU A 80 -3.79 0.96 8.23
C LEU A 80 -2.50 1.34 8.98
N ASP A 81 -1.33 0.91 8.53
CA ASP A 81 -0.06 1.38 9.10
C ASP A 81 0.20 2.85 8.75
N THR A 82 1.03 3.48 9.55
CA THR A 82 1.22 4.94 9.55
C THR A 82 1.69 5.51 8.23
N ASP A 83 2.45 4.76 7.47
CA ASP A 83 3.02 5.13 6.17
C ASP A 83 2.16 4.71 4.97
N HIS A 84 0.96 4.22 5.23
CA HIS A 84 -0.06 3.92 4.22
C HIS A 84 -1.30 4.80 4.37
N VAL A 85 -1.74 5.06 5.61
CA VAL A 85 -2.96 5.83 5.89
C VAL A 85 -2.71 7.32 6.12
N GLY A 86 -1.49 7.71 6.51
CA GLY A 86 -1.19 9.06 7.02
C GLY A 86 -1.60 10.19 6.09
N GLY A 87 -1.34 10.01 4.79
CA GLY A 87 -1.67 11.00 3.76
C GLY A 87 -3.14 11.09 3.38
N ALA A 88 -4.00 10.18 3.88
CA ALA A 88 -5.42 10.23 3.55
C ALA A 88 -6.08 11.55 4.01
N ALA A 89 -5.59 12.14 5.10
CA ALA A 89 -6.06 13.44 5.60
C ALA A 89 -5.87 14.61 4.62
N ASP A 90 -4.95 14.48 3.67
CA ASP A 90 -4.67 15.52 2.67
C ASP A 90 -5.74 15.56 1.54
N PHE A 91 -6.64 14.58 1.50
CA PHE A 91 -7.65 14.39 0.44
C PHE A 91 -9.07 14.43 1.00
N PRO A 92 -9.63 15.61 1.30
CA PRO A 92 -10.83 15.77 2.12
C PRO A 92 -12.13 15.24 1.49
N ARG A 93 -12.12 14.90 0.20
CA ARG A 93 -13.29 14.36 -0.50
C ARG A 93 -13.21 12.86 -0.79
N ALA A 94 -12.12 12.23 -0.39
CA ALA A 94 -11.92 10.82 -0.67
C ALA A 94 -12.73 9.93 0.28
N GLN A 95 -13.40 8.92 -0.26
CA GLN A 95 -13.87 7.77 0.51
C GLN A 95 -12.71 6.82 0.74
N ILE A 96 -12.62 6.25 1.93
CA ILE A 96 -11.54 5.32 2.31
C ILE A 96 -12.07 3.89 2.18
N HIS A 97 -11.45 3.11 1.31
CA HIS A 97 -11.79 1.69 1.10
C HIS A 97 -10.72 0.82 1.76
N VAL A 98 -11.15 -0.12 2.59
CA VAL A 98 -10.26 -1.01 3.33
C VAL A 98 -10.97 -2.35 3.63
N THR A 99 -10.22 -3.39 4.00
CA THR A 99 -10.86 -4.65 4.40
C THR A 99 -11.54 -4.54 5.75
N SER A 100 -12.69 -5.20 5.93
CA SER A 100 -13.39 -5.27 7.23
C SER A 100 -12.52 -5.87 8.33
N ALA A 101 -11.63 -6.80 7.98
CA ALA A 101 -10.70 -7.39 8.93
C ALA A 101 -9.70 -6.37 9.48
N GLU A 102 -9.29 -5.40 8.65
CA GLU A 102 -8.38 -4.32 9.05
C GLU A 102 -9.08 -3.30 9.95
N THR A 103 -10.32 -2.93 9.65
CA THR A 103 -11.10 -2.03 10.52
C THR A 103 -11.39 -2.67 11.87
N VAL A 104 -11.69 -3.97 11.92
CA VAL A 104 -11.83 -4.71 13.17
C VAL A 104 -10.52 -4.72 13.97
N ALA A 105 -9.37 -4.87 13.30
CA ALA A 105 -8.06 -4.83 13.93
C ALA A 105 -7.73 -3.45 14.53
N ALA A 106 -8.09 -2.38 13.83
CA ALA A 106 -7.76 -1.02 14.22
C ALA A 106 -8.78 -0.44 15.23
N PHE A 107 -10.10 -0.64 14.98
CA PHE A 107 -11.18 0.07 15.69
C PHE A 107 -12.05 -0.85 16.56
N GLY A 108 -12.31 -2.07 16.09
CA GLY A 108 -13.30 -2.95 16.71
C GLY A 108 -12.74 -3.69 17.94
N SER A 109 -11.84 -4.63 17.69
CA SER A 109 -11.27 -5.50 18.74
C SER A 109 -9.77 -5.71 18.60
N PRO A 110 -8.97 -4.62 18.74
CA PRO A 110 -7.52 -4.70 18.59
C PRO A 110 -6.88 -5.52 19.71
N THR A 111 -5.89 -6.35 19.35
CA THR A 111 -4.95 -6.96 20.30
C THR A 111 -4.08 -5.88 20.97
N ARG A 112 -3.26 -6.27 21.95
CA ARG A 112 -2.31 -5.32 22.58
C ARG A 112 -1.29 -4.78 21.57
N GLY A 113 -0.80 -5.63 20.65
CA GLY A 113 0.13 -5.22 19.59
C GLY A 113 -0.50 -4.25 18.60
N GLU A 114 -1.71 -4.53 18.13
CA GLU A 114 -2.45 -3.69 17.19
C GLU A 114 -2.77 -2.30 17.78
N ARG A 115 -3.05 -2.19 19.08
CA ARG A 115 -3.24 -0.89 19.76
C ARG A 115 -1.99 0.00 19.73
N VAL A 116 -0.80 -0.60 19.70
CA VAL A 116 0.47 0.13 19.59
C VAL A 116 0.81 0.44 18.14
N ARG A 117 0.42 -0.46 17.21
CA ARG A 117 0.70 -0.36 15.78
C ARG A 117 -0.03 0.82 15.12
N TYR A 118 -1.34 0.90 15.36
CA TYR A 118 -2.19 1.89 14.68
C TYR A 118 -2.18 3.24 15.37
N ALA A 119 -1.69 4.26 14.66
CA ALA A 119 -1.65 5.63 15.14
C ALA A 119 -3.00 6.33 14.97
N ARG A 120 -3.82 6.30 16.03
CA ARG A 120 -5.18 6.89 16.00
C ARG A 120 -5.22 8.35 15.62
N GLN A 121 -4.12 9.08 15.77
CA GLN A 121 -3.98 10.49 15.43
C GLN A 121 -3.98 10.77 13.93
N GLN A 122 -3.67 9.75 13.11
CA GLN A 122 -3.71 9.86 11.65
C GLN A 122 -5.10 9.59 11.09
N TRP A 123 -6.00 9.06 11.91
CA TRP A 123 -7.31 8.65 11.42
C TRP A 123 -8.18 9.83 11.04
N VAL A 124 -8.70 9.74 9.86
CA VAL A 124 -9.51 10.76 9.20
C VAL A 124 -10.93 10.66 9.72
N LYS A 125 -11.23 11.40 10.78
CA LYS A 125 -12.54 11.36 11.46
C LYS A 125 -13.70 11.78 10.56
N ASP A 126 -13.42 12.55 9.52
CA ASP A 126 -14.43 13.13 8.63
C ASP A 126 -14.55 12.38 7.29
N HIS A 127 -13.82 11.27 7.10
CA HIS A 127 -13.91 10.46 5.89
C HIS A 127 -14.89 9.31 6.08
N GLU A 128 -15.63 9.03 5.04
CA GLU A 128 -16.44 7.83 4.95
C GLU A 128 -15.51 6.62 4.75
N ILE A 129 -15.60 5.63 5.65
CA ILE A 129 -14.89 4.36 5.55
C ILE A 129 -15.84 3.32 4.96
N VAL A 130 -15.47 2.79 3.81
CA VAL A 130 -16.18 1.71 3.13
C VAL A 130 -15.43 0.40 3.36
N GLU A 131 -16.05 -0.48 4.12
CA GLU A 131 -15.48 -1.78 4.47
C GLU A 131 -15.76 -2.82 3.39
N HIS A 132 -14.73 -3.60 3.04
CA HIS A 132 -14.84 -4.68 2.07
C HIS A 132 -14.48 -6.02 2.69
N THR A 133 -15.24 -7.05 2.33
CA THR A 133 -14.92 -8.44 2.64
C THR A 133 -14.63 -9.17 1.33
N PRO A 134 -13.34 -9.39 0.98
CA PRO A 134 -12.97 -10.18 -0.18
C PRO A 134 -13.16 -11.67 0.14
N ASP A 135 -14.26 -12.27 -0.31
CA ASP A 135 -14.72 -13.58 0.19
C ASP A 135 -15.17 -14.58 -0.88
N GLY A 136 -14.82 -14.47 -2.10
CA GLY A 136 -15.30 -15.50 -3.00
C GLY A 136 -14.87 -15.44 -4.44
N GLU A 137 -14.36 -14.35 -4.88
CA GLU A 137 -13.82 -14.23 -6.23
C GLU A 137 -12.37 -14.70 -6.27
N ALA A 138 -11.98 -15.27 -7.40
CA ALA A 138 -10.59 -15.66 -7.63
C ALA A 138 -9.93 -14.67 -8.58
N TRP A 139 -8.75 -14.17 -8.20
CA TRP A 139 -7.93 -13.34 -9.06
C TRP A 139 -6.53 -13.94 -9.20
N ARG A 140 -6.15 -14.35 -10.42
CA ARG A 140 -4.79 -14.84 -10.75
C ARG A 140 -4.22 -15.91 -9.80
N GLY A 141 -5.09 -16.78 -9.24
CA GLY A 141 -4.71 -17.82 -8.28
C GLY A 141 -4.84 -17.43 -6.81
N PHE A 142 -5.27 -16.21 -6.50
CA PHE A 142 -5.69 -15.80 -5.17
C PHE A 142 -7.20 -16.01 -5.02
N SER A 143 -7.60 -16.75 -3.98
CA SER A 143 -8.99 -17.21 -3.82
C SER A 143 -9.93 -16.21 -3.14
N ALA A 144 -9.41 -15.12 -2.61
CA ALA A 144 -10.19 -14.15 -1.86
C ALA A 144 -9.92 -12.75 -2.43
N ALA A 145 -10.65 -12.41 -3.49
CA ALA A 145 -10.59 -11.13 -4.15
C ALA A 145 -12.00 -10.53 -4.26
N LYS A 146 -12.06 -9.22 -4.49
CA LYS A 146 -13.30 -8.49 -4.72
C LYS A 146 -13.03 -7.32 -5.67
N GLU A 147 -13.71 -7.28 -6.79
CA GLU A 147 -13.73 -6.11 -7.65
C GLU A 147 -14.47 -4.94 -6.97
N LEU A 148 -13.92 -3.76 -7.08
CA LEU A 148 -14.45 -2.53 -6.47
C LEU A 148 -15.15 -1.68 -7.55
N ASP A 149 -16.16 -2.23 -8.22
CA ASP A 149 -16.89 -1.57 -9.32
C ASP A 149 -17.44 -0.19 -8.94
N ALA A 150 -17.81 0.01 -7.67
CA ALA A 150 -18.27 1.29 -7.17
C ALA A 150 -17.16 2.36 -7.10
N VAL A 151 -15.90 1.94 -7.11
CA VAL A 151 -14.73 2.83 -7.20
C VAL A 151 -14.40 3.09 -8.67
N ALA A 152 -14.05 2.04 -9.38
CA ALA A 152 -13.87 2.00 -10.83
C ALA A 152 -13.75 0.54 -11.30
N PRO A 153 -14.21 0.21 -12.53
CA PRO A 153 -13.95 -1.09 -13.13
C PRO A 153 -12.44 -1.38 -13.18
N GLY A 154 -12.05 -2.65 -12.97
CA GLY A 154 -10.66 -3.06 -13.02
C GLY A 154 -9.83 -2.73 -11.77
N ILE A 155 -10.46 -2.30 -10.68
CA ILE A 155 -9.79 -2.21 -9.36
C ILE A 155 -10.22 -3.39 -8.51
N VAL A 156 -9.28 -4.26 -8.15
CA VAL A 156 -9.55 -5.51 -7.42
C VAL A 156 -8.79 -5.52 -6.09
N LEU A 157 -9.51 -5.67 -5.00
CA LEU A 157 -8.94 -5.86 -3.66
C LEU A 157 -8.68 -7.36 -3.44
N VAL A 158 -7.42 -7.74 -3.24
CA VAL A 158 -6.99 -9.14 -3.06
C VAL A 158 -6.54 -9.34 -1.62
N SER A 159 -7.31 -10.12 -0.85
CA SER A 159 -7.00 -10.38 0.58
C SER A 159 -5.69 -11.15 0.72
N LEU A 160 -4.75 -10.58 1.45
CA LEU A 160 -3.43 -11.17 1.76
C LEU A 160 -3.02 -10.92 3.23
N PRO A 161 -3.79 -11.46 4.20
CA PRO A 161 -3.48 -11.26 5.61
C PRO A 161 -2.13 -11.89 5.99
N GLY A 162 -1.43 -11.29 6.93
CA GLY A 162 -0.11 -11.77 7.39
C GLY A 162 0.73 -10.65 7.96
N HIS A 163 0.99 -9.61 7.21
CA HIS A 163 1.62 -8.38 7.69
C HIS A 163 0.73 -7.69 8.74
N THR A 164 -0.53 -7.41 8.37
CA THR A 164 -1.61 -7.10 9.32
C THR A 164 -2.70 -8.17 9.25
N ARG A 165 -3.71 -8.06 10.15
CA ARG A 165 -4.86 -8.97 10.18
C ARG A 165 -5.69 -8.88 8.91
N GLY A 166 -5.83 -7.71 8.36
CA GLY A 166 -6.67 -7.42 7.20
C GLY A 166 -5.92 -6.94 5.97
N HIS A 167 -4.59 -7.08 5.93
CA HIS A 167 -3.79 -6.67 4.79
C HIS A 167 -4.33 -7.22 3.46
N ALA A 168 -4.34 -6.39 2.43
CA ALA A 168 -4.70 -6.74 1.07
C ALA A 168 -3.72 -6.16 0.05
N CYS A 169 -3.60 -6.81 -1.09
CA CYS A 169 -3.03 -6.20 -2.28
C CYS A 169 -4.14 -5.52 -3.09
N VAL A 170 -3.78 -4.59 -3.94
CA VAL A 170 -4.71 -3.95 -4.88
C VAL A 170 -4.21 -4.16 -6.30
N ALA A 171 -5.00 -4.87 -7.11
CA ALA A 171 -4.72 -5.01 -8.53
C ALA A 171 -5.48 -3.94 -9.31
N VAL A 172 -4.80 -3.29 -10.24
CA VAL A 172 -5.36 -2.24 -11.09
C VAL A 172 -5.14 -2.61 -12.55
N ASP A 173 -6.22 -2.65 -13.31
CA ASP A 173 -6.16 -2.77 -14.78
C ASP A 173 -5.77 -1.41 -15.38
N ALA A 174 -4.58 -1.33 -15.94
CA ALA A 174 -4.09 -0.16 -16.65
C ALA A 174 -4.35 -0.25 -18.17
N GLY A 175 -5.27 -1.10 -18.61
CA GLY A 175 -5.67 -1.30 -20.00
C GLY A 175 -4.72 -2.23 -20.77
N HIS A 176 -3.43 -1.94 -20.76
CA HIS A 176 -2.41 -2.77 -21.43
C HIS A 176 -1.74 -3.79 -20.50
N ARG A 177 -1.96 -3.69 -19.18
CA ARG A 177 -1.43 -4.57 -18.16
C ARG A 177 -2.11 -4.36 -16.82
N TRP A 178 -1.98 -5.34 -15.94
CA TRP A 178 -2.34 -5.24 -14.53
C TRP A 178 -1.15 -4.77 -13.69
N VAL A 179 -1.39 -3.88 -12.74
CA VAL A 179 -0.43 -3.50 -11.70
C VAL A 179 -0.94 -4.05 -10.38
N LEU A 180 -0.24 -5.03 -9.81
CA LEU A 180 -0.53 -5.55 -8.48
C LEU A 180 0.32 -4.79 -7.46
N HIS A 181 -0.30 -3.83 -6.78
CA HIS A 181 0.31 -3.12 -5.65
C HIS A 181 0.16 -3.98 -4.40
N CYS A 182 1.29 -4.52 -3.93
CA CYS A 182 1.30 -5.51 -2.85
C CYS A 182 1.39 -4.91 -1.44
N GLY A 183 1.39 -3.58 -1.30
CA GLY A 183 1.60 -2.94 0.00
C GLY A 183 2.82 -3.55 0.71
N ASP A 184 2.59 -4.03 1.92
CA ASP A 184 3.58 -4.63 2.82
C ASP A 184 3.53 -6.17 2.84
N ALA A 185 2.97 -6.80 1.79
CA ALA A 185 3.02 -8.25 1.67
C ALA A 185 4.48 -8.77 1.63
N PHE A 186 5.42 -7.93 1.17
CA PHE A 186 6.87 -8.13 1.24
C PHE A 186 7.60 -6.79 1.07
N TYR A 187 8.86 -6.70 1.58
CA TYR A 187 9.64 -5.46 1.55
C TYR A 187 10.76 -5.42 0.51
N HIS A 188 11.10 -6.54 -0.08
CA HIS A 188 12.23 -6.65 -1.00
C HIS A 188 11.93 -7.62 -2.13
N TYR A 189 12.30 -7.27 -3.35
CA TYR A 189 12.06 -8.07 -4.55
C TYR A 189 12.57 -9.52 -4.42
N GLY A 190 13.63 -9.74 -3.65
CA GLY A 190 14.15 -11.07 -3.38
C GLY A 190 13.16 -12.04 -2.73
N SER A 191 12.12 -11.53 -2.08
CA SER A 191 11.05 -12.35 -1.52
C SER A 191 10.17 -13.01 -2.60
N VAL A 192 10.18 -12.47 -3.82
CA VAL A 192 9.37 -12.99 -4.94
C VAL A 192 10.19 -13.59 -6.08
N ASP A 193 11.40 -13.06 -6.38
CA ASP A 193 12.26 -13.56 -7.45
C ASP A 193 13.30 -14.59 -7.01
N GLY A 194 13.40 -14.84 -5.69
CA GLY A 194 14.34 -15.79 -5.11
C GLY A 194 15.75 -15.25 -4.90
N ALA A 195 15.98 -13.95 -5.11
CA ALA A 195 17.25 -13.32 -4.79
C ALA A 195 17.46 -13.18 -3.27
N HIS A 196 18.67 -12.82 -2.87
CA HIS A 196 18.99 -12.64 -1.45
C HIS A 196 18.27 -11.43 -0.85
N VAL A 197 17.47 -11.66 0.20
CA VAL A 197 16.87 -10.60 1.01
C VAL A 197 17.85 -10.16 2.11
N PRO A 198 18.15 -8.85 2.24
CA PRO A 198 18.97 -8.35 3.34
C PRO A 198 18.44 -8.78 4.70
N ARG A 199 19.32 -9.33 5.57
CA ARG A 199 18.92 -9.88 6.88
C ARG A 199 18.17 -8.88 7.76
N THR A 200 18.50 -7.59 7.67
CA THR A 200 17.85 -6.52 8.41
C THR A 200 16.41 -6.32 7.96
N LEU A 201 16.13 -6.34 6.66
CA LEU A 201 14.78 -6.24 6.11
C LEU A 201 13.96 -7.48 6.45
N TRP A 202 14.56 -8.69 6.28
CA TRP A 202 13.91 -9.94 6.67
C TRP A 202 13.53 -9.96 8.16
N ALA A 203 14.44 -9.51 9.03
CA ALA A 203 14.19 -9.46 10.48
C ALA A 203 13.10 -8.43 10.83
N MET A 204 13.10 -7.26 10.19
CA MET A 204 12.10 -6.22 10.39
C MET A 204 10.71 -6.72 9.96
N GLU A 205 10.59 -7.23 8.74
CA GLU A 205 9.36 -7.80 8.20
C GLU A 205 8.78 -8.91 9.10
N THR A 206 9.65 -9.82 9.54
CA THR A 206 9.28 -10.92 10.47
C THR A 206 8.83 -10.39 11.84
N ALA A 207 9.45 -9.33 12.34
CA ALA A 207 9.15 -8.77 13.65
C ALA A 207 7.81 -8.04 13.69
N VAL A 208 7.44 -7.35 12.59
CA VAL A 208 6.21 -6.57 12.51
C VAL A 208 5.01 -7.39 12.02
N ALA A 209 5.23 -8.59 11.48
CA ALA A 209 4.15 -9.44 10.98
C ALA A 209 3.16 -9.83 12.09
N PHE A 210 1.87 -9.63 11.84
CA PHE A 210 0.77 -10.10 12.67
C PHE A 210 0.73 -11.64 12.71
N ASN A 211 0.88 -12.28 11.55
CA ASN A 211 0.93 -13.74 11.42
C ASN A 211 2.04 -14.15 10.44
N ARG A 212 3.16 -14.60 10.99
CA ARG A 212 4.34 -14.99 10.22
C ARG A 212 4.09 -16.13 9.25
N LYS A 213 3.28 -17.12 9.65
CA LYS A 213 2.98 -18.27 8.77
C LYS A 213 2.21 -17.79 7.54
N GLN A 214 1.15 -17.01 7.72
CA GLN A 214 0.38 -16.45 6.60
C GLN A 214 1.25 -15.56 5.71
N MET A 215 2.12 -14.73 6.30
CA MET A 215 3.06 -13.90 5.54
C MET A 215 3.96 -14.76 4.64
N TRP A 216 4.57 -15.83 5.16
CA TRP A 216 5.41 -16.72 4.35
C TRP A 216 4.63 -17.50 3.29
N ASP A 217 3.42 -17.96 3.61
CA ASP A 217 2.54 -18.61 2.64
C ASP A 217 2.19 -17.62 1.49
N ASN A 218 1.99 -16.34 1.80
CA ASN A 218 1.74 -15.29 0.81
C ASN A 218 2.98 -14.97 -0.05
N HIS A 219 4.20 -14.95 0.54
CA HIS A 219 5.45 -14.84 -0.24
C HIS A 219 5.54 -15.96 -1.28
N ALA A 220 5.25 -17.21 -0.89
CA ALA A 220 5.26 -18.34 -1.82
C ALA A 220 4.25 -18.16 -2.97
N ARG A 221 3.05 -17.67 -2.67
CA ARG A 221 1.99 -17.42 -3.68
C ARG A 221 2.38 -16.26 -4.62
N LEU A 222 2.93 -15.16 -4.09
CA LEU A 222 3.41 -14.04 -4.90
C LEU A 222 4.63 -14.44 -5.74
N SER A 223 5.55 -15.25 -5.19
CA SER A 223 6.67 -15.81 -5.94
C SER A 223 6.21 -16.73 -7.07
N GLU A 224 5.13 -17.50 -6.86
CA GLU A 224 4.53 -18.32 -7.91
C GLU A 224 3.94 -17.45 -9.03
N LEU A 225 3.20 -16.39 -8.70
CA LEU A 225 2.68 -15.44 -9.69
C LEU A 225 3.84 -14.78 -10.45
N TYR A 226 4.88 -14.34 -9.76
CA TYR A 226 6.06 -13.73 -10.38
C TYR A 226 6.77 -14.68 -11.34
N ARG A 227 6.95 -15.98 -10.94
CA ARG A 227 7.61 -17.01 -11.77
C ARG A 227 6.80 -17.42 -12.99
N ARG A 228 5.46 -17.32 -12.94
CA ARG A 228 4.64 -17.54 -14.12
C ARG A 228 4.90 -16.53 -15.22
N ALA A 229 5.53 -15.39 -14.85
CA ALA A 229 5.94 -14.33 -15.76
C ALA A 229 4.80 -13.92 -16.73
N GLU A 230 3.59 -13.78 -16.20
CA GLU A 230 2.45 -13.35 -16.99
C GLU A 230 2.78 -11.96 -17.59
N PRO A 231 2.77 -11.84 -18.95
CA PRO A 231 3.31 -10.65 -19.61
C PRO A 231 2.50 -9.38 -19.31
N ASP A 232 1.28 -9.56 -18.86
CA ASP A 232 0.32 -8.52 -18.56
C ASP A 232 0.24 -8.19 -17.05
N VAL A 233 1.12 -8.74 -16.19
CA VAL A 233 1.11 -8.46 -14.75
C VAL A 233 2.43 -7.89 -14.27
N ILE A 234 2.37 -6.75 -13.60
CA ILE A 234 3.49 -6.17 -12.85
C ILE A 234 3.20 -6.26 -11.36
N ILE A 235 4.16 -6.78 -10.60
CA ILE A 235 4.13 -6.82 -9.13
C ILE A 235 4.97 -5.66 -8.59
N ALA A 236 4.39 -4.84 -7.71
CA ALA A 236 5.06 -3.74 -7.03
C ALA A 236 4.81 -3.83 -5.52
N SER A 237 5.86 -3.68 -4.72
CA SER A 237 5.77 -3.52 -3.25
C SER A 237 5.81 -2.04 -2.90
N ALA A 238 5.19 -1.66 -1.80
CA ALA A 238 5.26 -0.28 -1.31
C ALA A 238 6.69 0.17 -0.98
N HIS A 239 7.57 -0.77 -0.62
CA HIS A 239 8.91 -0.44 -0.08
C HIS A 239 10.08 -0.78 -1.01
N ASP A 240 9.85 -1.41 -2.16
CA ASP A 240 10.92 -1.84 -3.07
C ASP A 240 11.15 -0.87 -4.23
N LEU A 241 12.28 -0.17 -4.19
CA LEU A 241 12.67 0.79 -5.24
C LEU A 241 12.96 0.09 -6.58
N LEU A 242 13.50 -1.12 -6.59
CA LEU A 242 13.85 -1.82 -7.82
C LEU A 242 12.60 -2.24 -8.60
N LEU A 243 11.59 -2.76 -7.92
CA LEU A 243 10.31 -3.11 -8.54
C LEU A 243 9.60 -1.87 -9.09
N PHE A 244 9.68 -0.75 -8.37
CA PHE A 244 9.17 0.54 -8.86
C PHE A 244 9.86 0.98 -10.14
N GLU A 245 11.20 0.98 -10.18
CA GLU A 245 11.95 1.36 -11.38
C GLU A 245 11.67 0.41 -12.56
N ARG A 246 11.52 -0.89 -12.30
CA ARG A 246 11.09 -1.86 -13.33
C ARG A 246 9.69 -1.52 -13.86
N ALA A 247 8.74 -1.26 -12.98
CA ALA A 247 7.37 -0.88 -13.37
C ALA A 247 7.36 0.39 -14.23
N LYS A 248 8.12 1.41 -13.84
CA LYS A 248 8.27 2.68 -14.55
C LYS A 248 8.90 2.50 -15.94
N ASN A 249 9.96 1.70 -16.05
CA ASN A 249 10.67 1.48 -17.31
C ASN A 249 9.87 0.64 -18.32
N THR A 250 8.87 -0.08 -17.87
CA THR A 250 7.96 -0.88 -18.72
C THR A 250 6.60 -0.19 -18.92
N ALA A 251 6.41 1.01 -18.39
CA ALA A 251 5.24 1.80 -18.67
C ALA A 251 5.19 2.09 -20.18
N GLY A 252 4.05 1.84 -20.81
CA GLY A 252 3.80 2.30 -22.17
C GLY A 252 3.93 3.83 -22.28
N PRO A 253 4.03 4.40 -23.50
CA PRO A 253 4.00 5.83 -23.65
C PRO A 253 2.73 6.37 -22.98
N ALA A 254 2.89 7.44 -22.19
CA ALA A 254 1.74 8.11 -21.59
C ALA A 254 0.73 8.40 -22.69
N ALA A 255 -0.52 8.01 -22.48
CA ALA A 255 -1.60 8.44 -23.36
C ALA A 255 -1.66 9.97 -23.30
N ILE A 256 -1.34 10.61 -24.42
CA ILE A 256 -1.38 12.08 -24.61
C ILE A 256 -2.84 12.48 -24.83
#